data_2be0add5fe7e29155632ff2258840296
#
_entry.id   2be0add5fe7e29155632ff2258840296
#
_cell.length_a   1.000
_cell.length_b   1.000
_cell.length_c   1.000
_cell.angle_alpha   90.00
_cell.angle_beta   90.00
_cell.angle_gamma   90.00
#
_symmetry.space_group_name_H-M   'P 1'
#
loop_
_entity.id
_entity.type
_entity.pdbx_description
1 polymer ?
#
loop_
_entity_poly.entity_id
_entity_poly.type
_entity_poly.pdbx_seq_one_letter_code
_entity_poly.pdbx_strand_id
1 'polypeptide(L)'
;MLPHKCMEEHDYPGLRFTLIGTLDGLRQKVKIDISTGDAITPQAVEYRYPLMFEDRSLQIMSYNLETLLAEKLENIMYRGTSNTRMRDFYDIYMLTGKPGIAINDATLYRAFLATSNTRRTTEFIPQFASTLESVESNTEMQKIWNKFCNDNDYVLE
;
A
#
# COMPACT_ATOMS: atom_id res chain seq x y z
N MET A 1 -8.10 9.80 25.24
CA MET A 1 -7.55 10.03 23.90
C MET A 1 -8.70 9.89 22.92
N LEU A 2 -9.10 10.95 22.23
CA LEU A 2 -10.21 10.88 21.28
C LEU A 2 -9.66 10.51 19.90
N PRO A 3 -10.25 9.56 19.17
CA PRO A 3 -9.86 9.26 17.82
C PRO A 3 -10.25 10.43 16.88
N HIS A 4 -9.31 10.84 16.04
CA HIS A 4 -9.61 11.78 14.96
C HIS A 4 -10.01 11.00 13.70
N LYS A 5 -11.13 11.42 13.09
CA LYS A 5 -11.53 10.90 11.79
C LYS A 5 -10.46 11.30 10.75
N CYS A 6 -9.83 10.33 10.14
CA CYS A 6 -8.79 10.55 9.15
C CYS A 6 -9.30 10.05 7.79
N MET A 7 -9.11 10.86 6.79
CA MET A 7 -9.26 10.65 5.36
C MET A 7 -10.61 10.99 4.74
N GLU A 8 -10.57 12.12 4.02
CA GLU A 8 -11.64 12.56 3.11
C GLU A 8 -11.45 12.06 1.67
N GLU A 9 -10.41 11.26 1.39
CA GLU A 9 -10.08 10.87 0.00
C GLU A 9 -10.71 9.55 -0.48
N HIS A 10 -11.25 8.75 0.42
CA HIS A 10 -12.01 7.55 0.09
C HIS A 10 -13.17 7.41 1.10
N ASP A 11 -14.33 6.98 0.64
CA ASP A 11 -15.56 6.76 1.42
C ASP A 11 -15.44 5.72 2.57
N TYR A 12 -14.21 5.42 3.00
CA TYR A 12 -13.93 4.46 4.07
C TYR A 12 -13.66 5.19 5.38
N PRO A 13 -14.42 4.89 6.44
CA PRO A 13 -14.13 5.43 7.76
C PRO A 13 -12.84 4.81 8.31
N GLY A 14 -11.76 5.57 8.24
CA GLY A 14 -10.51 5.24 8.91
C GLY A 14 -10.41 5.92 10.28
N LEU A 15 -9.79 5.24 11.23
CA LEU A 15 -9.46 5.79 12.56
C LEU A 15 -7.95 5.91 12.69
N ARG A 16 -7.47 7.09 13.08
CA ARG A 16 -6.07 7.30 13.42
C ARG A 16 -5.90 7.47 14.92
N PHE A 17 -5.08 6.63 15.52
CA PHE A 17 -4.64 6.77 16.90
C PHE A 17 -3.21 7.35 16.93
N THR A 18 -2.99 8.32 17.81
CA THR A 18 -1.64 8.81 18.08
C THR A 18 -1.29 8.42 19.50
N LEU A 19 -0.29 7.57 19.64
CA LEU A 19 0.28 7.16 20.92
C LEU A 19 1.57 7.94 21.17
N ILE A 20 1.91 8.15 22.43
CA ILE A 20 3.20 8.68 22.82
C ILE A 20 3.92 7.61 23.64
N GLY A 21 4.96 7.02 23.03
CA GLY A 21 5.88 6.14 23.75
C GLY A 21 6.93 6.98 24.47
N THR A 22 7.29 6.58 25.68
CA THR A 22 8.38 7.19 26.46
C THR A 22 9.36 6.10 26.89
N LEU A 23 10.64 6.36 26.66
CA LEU A 23 11.73 5.49 27.09
C LEU A 23 12.91 6.38 27.51
N ASP A 24 13.34 6.30 28.75
CA ASP A 24 14.50 7.06 29.29
C ASP A 24 14.54 8.55 28.91
N GLY A 25 13.37 9.20 28.98
CA GLY A 25 13.23 10.63 28.61
C GLY A 25 13.00 10.90 27.12
N LEU A 26 13.22 9.94 26.25
CA LEU A 26 12.84 10.03 24.83
C LEU A 26 11.33 9.91 24.69
N ARG A 27 10.72 10.81 23.93
CA ARG A 27 9.28 10.79 23.63
C ARG A 27 9.09 10.61 22.12
N GLN A 28 8.50 9.50 21.73
CA GLN A 28 8.22 9.17 20.31
C GLN A 28 6.71 9.10 20.06
N LYS A 29 6.26 9.79 19.01
CA LYS A 29 4.89 9.65 18.51
C LYS A 29 4.79 8.42 17.62
N VAL A 30 3.86 7.52 17.94
CA VAL A 30 3.49 6.37 17.11
C VAL A 30 2.09 6.60 16.59
N LYS A 31 1.92 6.53 15.27
CA LYS A 31 0.62 6.64 14.61
C LYS A 31 0.16 5.26 14.19
N ILE A 32 -1.09 4.93 14.52
CA ILE A 32 -1.76 3.68 14.11
C ILE A 32 -2.99 4.07 13.32
N ASP A 33 -3.01 3.71 12.05
CA ASP A 33 -4.17 3.88 11.19
C ASP A 33 -4.93 2.56 11.11
N ILE A 34 -6.22 2.60 11.37
CA ILE A 34 -7.12 1.47 11.27
C ILE A 34 -8.11 1.77 10.15
N SER A 35 -8.10 0.96 9.12
CA SER A 35 -9.09 0.95 8.04
C SER A 35 -10.05 -0.21 8.23
N THR A 36 -11.29 -0.03 7.80
CA THR A 36 -12.32 -1.07 7.84
C THR A 36 -13.01 -1.15 6.49
N GLY A 37 -13.35 -2.37 6.08
CA GLY A 37 -14.07 -2.59 4.82
C GLY A 37 -13.20 -2.91 3.62
N ASP A 38 -11.87 -3.04 3.80
CA ASP A 38 -10.97 -3.45 2.73
C ASP A 38 -11.27 -4.89 2.28
N ALA A 39 -11.26 -5.12 0.98
CA ALA A 39 -11.44 -6.46 0.41
C ALA A 39 -10.12 -7.24 0.51
N ILE A 40 -10.14 -8.38 1.20
CA ILE A 40 -9.00 -9.30 1.28
C ILE A 40 -9.32 -10.56 0.47
N THR A 41 -8.54 -10.85 -0.55
CA THR A 41 -8.83 -11.93 -1.51
C THR A 41 -7.66 -12.92 -1.62
N PRO A 42 -7.87 -14.23 -1.40
CA PRO A 42 -9.13 -14.86 -1.00
C PRO A 42 -9.48 -14.64 0.47
N GLN A 43 -8.48 -14.45 1.33
CA GLN A 43 -8.62 -14.22 2.78
C GLN A 43 -7.30 -13.74 3.38
N ALA A 44 -7.36 -13.20 4.59
CA ALA A 44 -6.17 -12.88 5.37
C ALA A 44 -5.36 -14.15 5.67
N VAL A 45 -4.03 -13.99 5.74
CA VAL A 45 -3.08 -15.08 6.03
C VAL A 45 -2.44 -14.88 7.39
N GLU A 46 -2.19 -15.99 8.09
CA GLU A 46 -1.37 -15.93 9.30
C GLU A 46 0.08 -15.63 8.92
N TYR A 47 0.64 -14.62 9.52
CA TYR A 47 2.03 -14.24 9.35
C TYR A 47 2.77 -14.29 10.67
N ARG A 48 3.89 -14.99 10.67
CA ARG A 48 4.78 -15.05 11.82
C ARG A 48 5.76 -13.88 11.77
N TYR A 49 5.46 -12.83 12.52
CA TYR A 49 6.29 -11.62 12.59
C TYR A 49 7.42 -11.80 13.60
N PRO A 50 8.70 -11.89 13.15
CA PRO A 50 9.83 -11.97 14.06
C PRO A 50 10.04 -10.63 14.77
N LEU A 51 10.26 -10.64 16.06
CA LEU A 51 10.60 -9.44 16.81
C LEU A 51 12.08 -9.08 16.60
N MET A 52 12.36 -7.80 16.43
CA MET A 52 13.70 -7.31 16.07
C MET A 52 14.75 -7.54 17.17
N PHE A 53 14.34 -7.51 18.43
CA PHE A 53 15.26 -7.57 19.59
C PHE A 53 15.03 -8.78 20.50
N GLU A 54 14.23 -9.72 20.08
CA GLU A 54 13.86 -10.91 20.87
C GLU A 54 13.80 -12.16 19.98
N ASP A 55 14.23 -13.31 20.50
CA ASP A 55 14.15 -14.61 19.82
C ASP A 55 12.72 -15.20 19.83
N ARG A 56 11.72 -14.33 19.73
CA ARG A 56 10.32 -14.75 19.61
C ARG A 56 9.62 -14.06 18.44
N SER A 57 8.50 -14.60 18.07
CA SER A 57 7.66 -14.04 17.01
C SER A 57 6.23 -13.91 17.46
N LEU A 58 5.52 -12.98 16.85
CA LEU A 58 4.08 -12.80 17.01
C LEU A 58 3.36 -13.45 15.83
N GLN A 59 2.26 -14.13 16.08
CA GLN A 59 1.33 -14.52 15.03
C GLN A 59 0.31 -13.38 14.82
N ILE A 60 0.28 -12.85 13.61
CA ILE A 60 -0.62 -11.77 13.23
C ILE A 60 -1.35 -12.16 11.95
N MET A 61 -2.55 -11.64 11.77
CA MET A 61 -3.23 -11.72 10.49
C MET A 61 -2.69 -10.63 9.57
N SER A 62 -2.39 -11.00 8.34
CA SER A 62 -1.83 -10.10 7.33
C SER A 62 -2.56 -10.24 6.00
N TYR A 63 -2.41 -9.27 5.13
CA TYR A 63 -2.78 -9.40 3.73
C TYR A 63 -1.86 -10.42 3.04
N ASN A 64 -2.42 -11.16 2.10
CA ASN A 64 -1.59 -11.87 1.14
C ASN A 64 -0.99 -10.87 0.13
N LEU A 65 0.01 -11.33 -0.61
CA LEU A 65 0.75 -10.48 -1.54
C LEU A 65 -0.15 -9.93 -2.65
N GLU A 66 -1.06 -10.74 -3.15
CA GLU A 66 -1.97 -10.36 -4.24
C GLU A 66 -2.94 -9.26 -3.81
N THR A 67 -3.46 -9.30 -2.59
CA THR A 67 -4.30 -8.21 -2.05
C THR A 67 -3.48 -6.92 -1.91
N LEU A 68 -2.25 -7.01 -1.38
CA LEU A 68 -1.38 -5.85 -1.25
C LEU A 68 -1.05 -5.21 -2.61
N LEU A 69 -0.72 -6.02 -3.61
CA LEU A 69 -0.47 -5.55 -4.97
C LEU A 69 -1.73 -4.96 -5.62
N ALA A 70 -2.87 -5.60 -5.41
CA ALA A 70 -4.16 -5.13 -5.95
C ALA A 70 -4.52 -3.73 -5.47
N GLU A 71 -4.32 -3.43 -4.19
CA GLU A 71 -4.57 -2.09 -3.65
C GLU A 71 -3.64 -1.03 -4.26
N LYS A 72 -2.37 -1.38 -4.49
CA LYS A 72 -1.40 -0.47 -5.10
C LYS A 72 -1.70 -0.23 -6.58
N LEU A 73 -2.02 -1.28 -7.31
CA LEU A 73 -2.42 -1.18 -8.73
C LEU A 73 -3.70 -0.35 -8.89
N GLU A 74 -4.67 -0.55 -8.02
CA GLU A 74 -5.90 0.24 -8.01
C GLU A 74 -5.63 1.73 -7.74
N ASN A 75 -4.77 2.05 -6.77
CA ASN A 75 -4.35 3.43 -6.51
C ASN A 75 -3.69 4.08 -7.74
N ILE A 76 -2.85 3.33 -8.48
CA ILE A 76 -2.21 3.82 -9.71
C ILE A 76 -3.26 4.05 -10.79
N MET A 77 -4.18 3.11 -10.99
CA MET A 77 -5.27 3.21 -11.95
C MET A 77 -6.14 4.44 -11.68
N TYR A 78 -6.60 4.59 -10.44
CA TYR A 78 -7.52 5.65 -10.06
C TYR A 78 -6.90 7.04 -10.11
N ARG A 79 -5.66 7.18 -9.63
CA ARG A 79 -4.97 8.48 -9.54
C ARG A 79 -4.26 8.88 -10.84
N GLY A 80 -3.86 7.94 -11.65
CA GLY A 80 -3.16 8.18 -12.91
C GLY A 80 -1.95 9.11 -12.71
N THR A 81 -1.83 10.10 -13.57
CA THR A 81 -0.75 11.12 -13.53
C THR A 81 -0.81 12.09 -12.35
N SER A 82 -1.91 12.10 -11.58
CA SER A 82 -2.03 12.86 -10.33
C SER A 82 -1.51 12.10 -9.11
N ASN A 83 -0.99 10.88 -9.30
CA ASN A 83 -0.49 10.07 -8.21
C ASN A 83 0.85 10.58 -7.68
N THR A 84 0.89 10.98 -6.42
CA THR A 84 2.12 11.39 -5.72
C THR A 84 2.69 10.31 -4.81
N ARG A 85 2.07 9.13 -4.76
CA ARG A 85 2.45 8.02 -3.87
C ARG A 85 3.51 7.13 -4.53
N MET A 86 4.72 7.66 -4.71
CA MET A 86 5.83 6.96 -5.36
C MET A 86 6.20 5.65 -4.67
N ARG A 87 5.93 5.53 -3.39
CA ARG A 87 6.14 4.28 -2.66
C ARG A 87 5.31 3.12 -3.21
N ASP A 88 4.10 3.37 -3.73
CA ASP A 88 3.29 2.30 -4.32
C ASP A 88 3.97 1.71 -5.57
N PHE A 89 4.59 2.56 -6.40
CA PHE A 89 5.39 2.11 -7.56
C PHE A 89 6.63 1.32 -7.12
N TYR A 90 7.36 1.83 -6.13
CA TYR A 90 8.52 1.14 -5.58
C TYR A 90 8.16 -0.22 -5.00
N ASP A 91 7.11 -0.29 -4.19
CA ASP A 91 6.67 -1.54 -3.57
C ASP A 91 6.24 -2.57 -4.63
N ILE A 92 5.54 -2.15 -5.69
CA ILE A 92 5.20 -3.04 -6.81
C ILE A 92 6.47 -3.57 -7.45
N TYR A 93 7.42 -2.70 -7.82
CA TYR A 93 8.70 -3.10 -8.41
C TYR A 93 9.44 -4.11 -7.53
N MET A 94 9.58 -3.82 -6.24
CA MET A 94 10.29 -4.70 -5.30
C MET A 94 9.59 -6.04 -5.10
N LEU A 95 8.27 -6.05 -5.02
CA LEU A 95 7.51 -7.27 -4.78
C LEU A 95 7.40 -8.16 -6.03
N THR A 96 7.36 -7.57 -7.22
CA THR A 96 7.29 -8.32 -8.48
C THR A 96 8.65 -8.74 -9.03
N GLY A 97 9.70 -7.97 -8.74
CA GLY A 97 11.07 -8.23 -9.23
C GLY A 97 11.90 -9.16 -8.34
N LYS A 98 11.47 -9.46 -7.12
CA LYS A 98 12.28 -10.22 -6.17
C LYS A 98 12.26 -11.72 -6.48
N PRO A 99 13.43 -12.37 -6.69
CA PRO A 99 13.49 -13.81 -6.91
C PRO A 99 12.85 -14.60 -5.76
N GLY A 100 12.07 -15.63 -6.11
CA GLY A 100 11.43 -16.53 -5.14
C GLY A 100 10.06 -16.04 -4.64
N ILE A 101 9.61 -14.86 -5.02
CA ILE A 101 8.22 -14.44 -4.80
C ILE A 101 7.37 -14.96 -5.97
N ALA A 102 6.42 -15.83 -5.65
CA ALA A 102 5.42 -16.31 -6.61
C ALA A 102 4.13 -15.53 -6.44
N ILE A 103 3.68 -14.86 -7.49
CA ILE A 103 2.40 -14.17 -7.56
C ILE A 103 1.44 -15.05 -8.36
N ASN A 104 0.26 -15.28 -7.81
CA ASN A 104 -0.80 -15.97 -8.54
C ASN A 104 -1.65 -14.96 -9.32
N ASP A 105 -1.48 -14.91 -10.65
CA ASP A 105 -2.15 -13.94 -11.52
C ASP A 105 -3.68 -13.98 -11.40
N ALA A 106 -4.26 -15.19 -11.30
CA ALA A 106 -5.71 -15.33 -11.15
C ALA A 106 -6.22 -14.80 -9.81
N THR A 107 -5.43 -14.94 -8.76
CA THR A 107 -5.74 -14.39 -7.43
C THR A 107 -5.54 -12.88 -7.43
N LEU A 108 -4.45 -12.38 -8.01
CA LEU A 108 -4.19 -10.95 -8.17
C LEU A 108 -5.33 -10.26 -8.94
N TYR A 109 -5.76 -10.83 -10.05
CA TYR A 109 -6.86 -10.27 -10.82
C TYR A 109 -8.16 -10.22 -10.02
N ARG A 110 -8.50 -11.30 -9.29
CA ARG A 110 -9.68 -11.31 -8.41
C ARG A 110 -9.56 -10.28 -7.28
N ALA A 111 -8.39 -10.16 -6.66
CA ALA A 111 -8.13 -9.15 -5.64
C ALA A 111 -8.29 -7.73 -6.19
N PHE A 112 -7.75 -7.46 -7.38
CA PHE A 112 -7.88 -6.17 -8.04
C PHE A 112 -9.34 -5.81 -8.34
N LEU A 113 -10.13 -6.75 -8.85
CA LEU A 113 -11.56 -6.54 -9.07
C LEU A 113 -12.31 -6.31 -7.75
N ALA A 114 -12.02 -7.09 -6.71
CA ALA A 114 -12.65 -6.93 -5.40
C ALA A 114 -12.33 -5.56 -4.78
N THR A 115 -11.06 -5.13 -4.82
CA THR A 115 -10.63 -3.82 -4.35
C THR A 115 -11.30 -2.69 -5.14
N SER A 116 -11.29 -2.76 -6.49
CA SER A 116 -11.92 -1.75 -7.34
C SER A 116 -13.44 -1.67 -7.10
N ASN A 117 -14.10 -2.80 -6.90
CA ASN A 117 -15.54 -2.81 -6.58
C ASN A 117 -15.82 -2.18 -5.21
N THR A 118 -15.02 -2.52 -4.21
CA THR A 118 -15.13 -1.98 -2.87
C THR A 118 -14.90 -0.46 -2.86
N ARG A 119 -13.94 0.03 -3.63
CA ARG A 119 -13.60 1.46 -3.77
C ARG A 119 -14.41 2.19 -4.84
N ARG A 120 -15.35 1.50 -5.51
CA ARG A 120 -16.22 2.05 -6.56
C ARG A 120 -15.43 2.67 -7.73
N THR A 121 -14.32 2.05 -8.09
CA THR A 121 -13.41 2.50 -9.16
C THR A 121 -13.40 1.59 -10.38
N THR A 122 -14.35 0.65 -10.46
CA THR A 122 -14.45 -0.32 -11.56
C THR A 122 -14.59 0.33 -12.94
N GLU A 123 -15.14 1.51 -13.03
CA GLU A 123 -15.29 2.28 -14.27
C GLU A 123 -13.96 2.68 -14.91
N PHE A 124 -12.87 2.73 -14.13
CA PHE A 124 -11.53 3.06 -14.61
C PHE A 124 -10.76 1.85 -15.17
N ILE A 125 -11.23 0.61 -14.91
CA ILE A 125 -10.53 -0.62 -15.34
C ILE A 125 -10.31 -0.66 -16.86
N PRO A 126 -11.28 -0.32 -17.74
CA PRO A 126 -11.05 -0.36 -19.18
C PRO A 126 -9.94 0.58 -19.67
N GLN A 127 -9.65 1.62 -18.91
CA GLN A 127 -8.67 2.65 -19.26
C GLN A 127 -7.30 2.41 -18.59
N PHE A 128 -7.14 1.32 -17.84
CA PHE A 128 -5.94 1.12 -17.03
C PHE A 128 -4.66 1.06 -17.88
N ALA A 129 -4.68 0.38 -19.02
CA ALA A 129 -3.52 0.33 -19.92
C ALA A 129 -3.10 1.73 -20.41
N SER A 130 -4.04 2.54 -20.89
CA SER A 130 -3.75 3.91 -21.33
C SER A 130 -3.35 4.84 -20.16
N THR A 131 -3.85 4.57 -18.97
CA THR A 131 -3.41 5.27 -17.75
C THR A 131 -1.94 4.97 -17.46
N LEU A 132 -1.51 3.71 -17.56
CA LEU A 132 -0.10 3.33 -17.36
C LEU A 132 0.82 3.98 -18.39
N GLU A 133 0.45 4.00 -19.67
CA GLU A 133 1.19 4.69 -20.73
C GLU A 133 1.33 6.20 -20.45
N SER A 134 0.25 6.81 -19.97
CA SER A 134 0.24 8.23 -19.58
C SER A 134 1.14 8.51 -18.38
N VAL A 135 1.15 7.63 -17.39
CA VAL A 135 2.01 7.71 -16.20
C VAL A 135 3.49 7.58 -16.60
N GLU A 136 3.83 6.60 -17.44
CA GLU A 136 5.18 6.33 -17.89
C GLU A 136 5.77 7.51 -18.67
N SER A 137 4.98 8.12 -19.56
CA SER A 137 5.40 9.24 -20.41
C SER A 137 5.36 10.60 -19.71
N ASN A 138 4.79 10.69 -18.50
CA ASN A 138 4.59 11.97 -17.82
C ASN A 138 5.86 12.49 -17.14
N THR A 139 6.35 13.64 -17.61
CA THR A 139 7.60 14.25 -17.12
C THR A 139 7.53 14.71 -15.67
N GLU A 140 6.35 15.12 -15.18
CA GLU A 140 6.19 15.51 -13.77
C GLU A 140 6.25 14.28 -12.85
N MET A 141 5.64 13.17 -13.26
CA MET A 141 5.77 11.90 -12.54
C MET A 141 7.23 11.44 -12.43
N GLN A 142 8.00 11.58 -13.52
CA GLN A 142 9.43 11.28 -13.54
C GLN A 142 10.22 12.16 -12.57
N LYS A 143 9.89 13.46 -12.47
CA LYS A 143 10.54 14.35 -11.49
C LYS A 143 10.20 13.95 -10.05
N ILE A 144 8.92 13.63 -9.77
CA ILE A 144 8.49 13.19 -8.45
C ILE A 144 9.19 11.86 -8.08
N TRP A 145 9.29 10.93 -9.03
CA TRP A 145 10.03 9.68 -8.85
C TRP A 145 11.51 9.91 -8.53
N ASN A 146 12.19 10.74 -9.31
CA ASN A 146 13.59 11.05 -9.07
C ASN A 146 13.82 11.71 -7.70
N LYS A 147 12.90 12.59 -7.29
CA LYS A 147 12.93 13.16 -5.95
C LYS A 147 12.75 12.09 -4.88
N PHE A 148 11.78 11.18 -5.07
CA PHE A 148 11.55 10.07 -4.13
C PHE A 148 12.79 9.19 -3.99
N CYS A 149 13.46 8.85 -5.09
CA CYS A 149 14.73 8.10 -5.06
C CYS A 149 15.83 8.84 -4.28
N ASN A 150 15.98 10.15 -4.50
CA ASN A 150 16.99 10.94 -3.81
C ASN A 150 16.71 11.12 -2.30
N ASP A 151 15.44 11.15 -1.93
CA ASP A 151 15.02 11.33 -0.52
C ASP A 151 15.00 10.02 0.28
N ASN A 152 15.22 8.85 -0.38
CA ASN A 152 15.10 7.53 0.21
C ASN A 152 16.24 6.60 -0.23
N ASP A 153 17.27 6.51 0.58
CA ASP A 153 18.50 5.73 0.28
C ASP A 153 18.21 4.24 -0.04
N TYR A 154 17.19 3.67 0.58
CA TYR A 154 16.78 2.27 0.38
C TYR A 154 16.22 1.95 -1.03
N VAL A 155 15.95 2.97 -1.83
CA VAL A 155 15.41 2.79 -3.20
C VAL A 155 16.51 2.47 -4.21
N LEU A 156 17.76 2.81 -3.88
CA LEU A 156 18.92 2.67 -4.78
C LEU A 156 19.73 1.39 -4.54
N GLU A 157 19.36 0.59 -3.54
CA GLU A 157 19.95 -0.72 -3.23
C GLU A 157 19.15 -1.86 -3.90
#